data_a3aa0fd36003929eeeab8ad502b28acd
#
_entry.id   a3aa0fd36003929eeeab8ad502b28acd
#
_cell.length_a   1.000
_cell.length_b   1.000
_cell.length_c   1.000
_cell.angle_alpha   90.00
_cell.angle_beta   90.00
_cell.angle_gamma   90.00
#
_symmetry.space_group_name_H-M   'P 1'
#
loop_
_entity.id
_entity.type
_entity.pdbx_description
1 polymer ?
#
loop_
_entity_poly.entity_id
_entity_poly.type
_entity_poly.pdbx_seq_one_letter_code
_entity_poly.pdbx_strand_id
1 'polypeptide(L)'
;MSELISVQALAQCHENEDVLVMDCRFALADPAAGESHYRASHIPGSFYLHLDRDLSGEKGPHGGRHPLPTPEAFTATLSALGVNSEPPTLVVAYDDSGFAFAARLWWLLRYFGHDRVKVLDGGFHAWREAGLPESAAPPKLAGPGNFVARPRPERVVDARQVEAARGQPGVALIDSREAPRFLGLEEPIDPVAGHIQGALNYPWREASRADGTLRSPDEQRGRWGEAAREQDIIVYCGSGVTACVNLLSLAEIGRDDAKLYAGSWSDWCSYPELL
;
A
#
# COMPACT_ATOMS: atom_id res chain seq x y z
N MET A 1 14.69 -9.02 -6.73
CA MET A 1 14.21 -8.18 -7.88
C MET A 1 13.55 -6.95 -7.29
N SER A 2 13.66 -5.76 -7.92
CA SER A 2 12.98 -4.56 -7.40
C SER A 2 11.47 -4.69 -7.50
N GLU A 3 10.76 -4.14 -6.53
CA GLU A 3 9.29 -4.03 -6.51
C GLU A 3 8.78 -2.85 -7.34
N LEU A 4 9.71 -2.01 -7.81
CA LEU A 4 9.39 -0.84 -8.63
C LEU A 4 9.56 -1.12 -10.12
N ILE A 5 8.85 -0.34 -10.93
CA ILE A 5 9.05 -0.22 -12.38
C ILE A 5 9.28 1.25 -12.74
N SER A 6 10.28 1.52 -13.58
CA SER A 6 10.52 2.89 -14.06
C SER A 6 9.47 3.31 -15.09
N VAL A 7 9.29 4.62 -15.24
CA VAL A 7 8.40 5.20 -16.26
C VAL A 7 8.76 4.70 -17.67
N GLN A 8 10.05 4.64 -18.00
CA GLN A 8 10.52 4.18 -19.30
C GLN A 8 10.21 2.69 -19.54
N ALA A 9 10.37 1.86 -18.51
CA ALA A 9 10.05 0.43 -18.62
C ALA A 9 8.54 0.21 -18.76
N LEU A 10 7.72 0.94 -18.01
CA LEU A 10 6.27 0.87 -18.14
C LEU A 10 5.80 1.35 -19.52
N ALA A 11 6.35 2.46 -20.04
CA ALA A 11 6.02 2.97 -21.37
C ALA A 11 6.27 1.95 -22.49
N GLN A 12 7.22 1.04 -22.31
CA GLN A 12 7.54 -0.01 -23.29
C GLN A 12 6.60 -1.22 -23.21
N CYS A 13 5.86 -1.40 -22.10
CA CYS A 13 5.10 -2.63 -21.90
C CYS A 13 3.62 -2.42 -21.48
N HIS A 14 3.17 -1.20 -21.20
CA HIS A 14 1.81 -0.95 -20.67
C HIS A 14 0.68 -1.35 -21.64
N GLU A 15 0.96 -1.49 -22.94
CA GLU A 15 0.01 -1.94 -23.95
C GLU A 15 0.05 -3.46 -24.17
N ASN A 16 0.93 -4.22 -23.49
CA ASN A 16 1.00 -5.67 -23.62
C ASN A 16 -0.23 -6.33 -22.98
N GLU A 17 -0.75 -7.37 -23.60
CA GLU A 17 -1.95 -8.09 -23.14
C GLU A 17 -1.80 -8.72 -21.74
N ASP A 18 -0.57 -9.00 -21.29
CA ASP A 18 -0.27 -9.57 -19.98
C ASP A 18 0.07 -8.51 -18.90
N VAL A 19 -0.09 -7.23 -19.22
CA VAL A 19 0.16 -6.08 -18.31
C VAL A 19 -1.13 -5.33 -18.07
N LEU A 20 -1.47 -5.10 -16.80
CA LEU A 20 -2.58 -4.25 -16.39
C LEU A 20 -2.08 -3.12 -15.48
N VAL A 21 -2.40 -1.91 -15.85
CA VAL A 21 -2.03 -0.71 -15.10
C VAL A 21 -3.21 -0.26 -14.25
N MET A 22 -2.98 -0.02 -12.95
CA MET A 22 -4.02 0.33 -11.98
C MET A 22 -3.75 1.72 -11.40
N ASP A 23 -4.70 2.63 -11.60
CA ASP A 23 -4.71 3.96 -10.99
C ASP A 23 -5.32 3.87 -9.60
N CYS A 24 -4.50 4.13 -8.59
CA CYS A 24 -4.89 4.09 -7.19
C CYS A 24 -4.98 5.50 -6.56
N ARG A 25 -5.03 6.57 -7.37
CA ARG A 25 -5.12 7.95 -6.86
C ARG A 25 -6.34 8.13 -5.97
N PHE A 26 -6.12 8.72 -4.80
CA PHE A 26 -7.15 8.90 -3.79
C PHE A 26 -6.80 10.08 -2.88
N ALA A 27 -7.79 10.70 -2.26
CA ALA A 27 -7.60 11.72 -1.26
C ALA A 27 -8.50 11.42 -0.05
N LEU A 28 -7.89 11.26 1.14
CA LEU A 28 -8.65 10.95 2.37
C LEU A 28 -9.67 12.05 2.75
N ALA A 29 -9.36 13.31 2.41
CA ALA A 29 -10.25 14.45 2.68
C ALA A 29 -11.39 14.59 1.65
N ASP A 30 -11.22 14.02 0.44
CA ASP A 30 -12.22 14.02 -0.62
C ASP A 30 -12.15 12.69 -1.38
N PRO A 31 -12.89 11.66 -0.94
CA PRO A 31 -12.87 10.35 -1.57
C PRO A 31 -13.24 10.32 -3.06
N ALA A 32 -13.96 11.34 -3.56
CA ALA A 32 -14.33 11.42 -4.98
C ALA A 32 -13.25 12.02 -5.88
N ALA A 33 -12.26 12.71 -5.30
CA ALA A 33 -11.22 13.41 -6.06
C ALA A 33 -10.39 12.47 -6.94
N GLY A 34 -9.98 11.30 -6.41
CA GLY A 34 -9.18 10.33 -7.15
C GLY A 34 -9.86 9.85 -8.43
N GLU A 35 -11.12 9.46 -8.35
CA GLU A 35 -11.90 9.03 -9.51
C GLU A 35 -12.14 10.18 -10.51
N SER A 36 -12.35 11.39 -10.01
CA SER A 36 -12.49 12.59 -10.85
C SER A 36 -11.20 12.90 -11.61
N HIS A 37 -10.04 12.80 -10.94
CA HIS A 37 -8.73 12.98 -11.57
C HIS A 37 -8.46 11.89 -12.63
N TYR A 38 -8.78 10.62 -12.30
CA TYR A 38 -8.67 9.51 -13.25
C TYR A 38 -9.51 9.77 -14.52
N ARG A 39 -10.77 10.17 -14.36
CA ARG A 39 -11.66 10.48 -15.50
C ARG A 39 -11.17 11.65 -16.34
N ALA A 40 -10.50 12.62 -15.72
CA ALA A 40 -9.93 13.76 -16.43
C ALA A 40 -8.66 13.38 -17.22
N SER A 41 -7.78 12.57 -16.60
CA SER A 41 -6.51 12.13 -17.21
C SER A 41 -5.90 10.97 -16.46
N HIS A 42 -5.44 9.94 -17.17
CA HIS A 42 -4.77 8.75 -16.61
C HIS A 42 -3.77 8.16 -17.62
N ILE A 43 -2.95 7.20 -17.20
CA ILE A 43 -2.09 6.43 -18.11
C ILE A 43 -2.98 5.63 -19.05
N PRO A 44 -2.78 5.68 -20.39
CA PRO A 44 -3.64 5.01 -21.36
C PRO A 44 -3.86 3.53 -21.01
N GLY A 45 -5.12 3.11 -21.04
CA GLY A 45 -5.50 1.72 -20.75
C GLY A 45 -5.53 1.34 -19.26
N SER A 46 -5.19 2.25 -18.32
CA SER A 46 -5.26 1.95 -16.89
C SER A 46 -6.69 1.86 -16.38
N PHE A 47 -6.92 1.00 -15.38
CA PHE A 47 -8.16 0.88 -14.64
C PHE A 47 -8.06 1.64 -13.31
N TYR A 48 -9.18 2.17 -12.83
CA TYR A 48 -9.24 2.85 -11.54
C TYR A 48 -9.63 1.89 -10.41
N LEU A 49 -8.93 2.00 -9.28
CA LEU A 49 -9.25 1.31 -8.03
C LEU A 49 -9.42 2.30 -6.88
N HIS A 50 -10.61 2.30 -6.29
CA HIS A 50 -10.95 3.17 -5.18
C HIS A 50 -10.56 2.54 -3.84
N LEU A 51 -9.89 3.30 -2.96
CA LEU A 51 -9.41 2.78 -1.67
C LEU A 51 -10.51 2.14 -0.83
N ASP A 52 -11.61 2.84 -0.61
CA ASP A 52 -12.68 2.36 0.28
C ASP A 52 -13.51 1.24 -0.33
N ARG A 53 -13.76 1.30 -1.64
CA ARG A 53 -14.65 0.38 -2.35
C ARG A 53 -13.94 -0.90 -2.79
N ASP A 54 -12.72 -0.77 -3.32
CA ASP A 54 -12.03 -1.83 -4.04
C ASP A 54 -10.84 -2.41 -3.26
N LEU A 55 -10.21 -1.60 -2.37
CA LEU A 55 -9.00 -1.97 -1.61
C LEU A 55 -9.23 -2.09 -0.11
N SER A 56 -10.48 -1.98 0.34
CA SER A 56 -10.87 -2.11 1.75
C SER A 56 -12.11 -3.00 1.88
N GLY A 57 -12.27 -3.60 3.05
CA GLY A 57 -13.45 -4.36 3.44
C GLY A 57 -14.47 -3.51 4.18
N GLU A 58 -15.57 -4.12 4.58
CA GLU A 58 -16.61 -3.47 5.38
C GLU A 58 -16.07 -3.08 6.77
N LYS A 59 -16.45 -1.87 7.21
CA LYS A 59 -16.08 -1.38 8.54
C LYS A 59 -16.90 -2.07 9.62
N GLY A 60 -16.20 -2.57 10.64
CA GLY A 60 -16.81 -3.16 11.83
C GLY A 60 -16.49 -2.36 13.10
N PRO A 61 -16.83 -2.88 14.27
CA PRO A 61 -16.44 -2.29 15.56
C PRO A 61 -14.91 -2.34 15.76
N HIS A 62 -14.24 -3.30 15.14
CA HIS A 62 -12.79 -3.50 15.10
C HIS A 62 -12.31 -3.66 13.66
N GLY A 63 -10.99 -3.66 13.43
CA GLY A 63 -10.38 -3.79 12.11
C GLY A 63 -9.98 -2.45 11.49
N GLY A 64 -10.25 -1.34 12.15
CA GLY A 64 -9.83 0.00 11.75
C GLY A 64 -10.66 0.61 10.62
N ARG A 65 -10.19 1.74 10.08
CA ARG A 65 -10.93 2.51 9.06
C ARG A 65 -10.87 1.90 7.65
N HIS A 66 -9.84 1.11 7.35
CA HIS A 66 -9.67 0.45 6.06
C HIS A 66 -9.33 -1.04 6.28
N PRO A 67 -10.30 -1.84 6.75
CA PRO A 67 -10.08 -3.28 6.96
C PRO A 67 -9.62 -3.96 5.66
N LEU A 68 -9.03 -5.14 5.77
CA LEU A 68 -8.71 -5.91 4.57
C LEU A 68 -10.00 -6.36 3.87
N PRO A 69 -10.05 -6.31 2.53
CA PRO A 69 -11.15 -6.92 1.80
C PRO A 69 -11.18 -8.44 2.04
N THR A 70 -12.35 -9.06 1.91
CA THR A 70 -12.41 -10.52 1.95
C THR A 70 -11.77 -11.12 0.69
N PRO A 71 -11.27 -12.36 0.76
CA PRO A 71 -10.71 -13.04 -0.42
C PRO A 71 -11.69 -13.09 -1.59
N GLU A 72 -12.99 -13.28 -1.32
CA GLU A 72 -14.04 -13.35 -2.32
C GLU A 72 -14.26 -11.99 -2.99
N ALA A 73 -14.36 -10.91 -2.21
CA ALA A 73 -14.53 -9.55 -2.73
C ALA A 73 -13.33 -9.12 -3.57
N PHE A 74 -12.10 -9.37 -3.09
CA PHE A 74 -10.88 -9.01 -3.82
C PHE A 74 -10.72 -9.85 -5.10
N THR A 75 -11.08 -11.16 -5.05
CA THR A 75 -11.14 -12.01 -6.23
C THR A 75 -12.11 -11.45 -7.27
N ALA A 76 -13.33 -11.09 -6.86
CA ALA A 76 -14.34 -10.54 -7.76
C ALA A 76 -13.86 -9.24 -8.42
N THR A 77 -13.30 -8.31 -7.63
CA THR A 77 -12.78 -7.03 -8.12
C THR A 77 -11.69 -7.24 -9.18
N LEU A 78 -10.65 -8.02 -8.87
CA LEU A 78 -9.52 -8.18 -9.78
C LEU A 78 -9.84 -9.04 -11.00
N SER A 79 -10.66 -10.09 -10.85
CA SER A 79 -11.12 -10.88 -12.00
C SER A 79 -11.97 -10.04 -12.95
N ALA A 80 -12.84 -9.17 -12.43
CA ALA A 80 -13.64 -8.26 -13.26
C ALA A 80 -12.77 -7.31 -14.09
N LEU A 81 -11.57 -6.98 -13.62
CA LEU A 81 -10.59 -6.12 -14.34
C LEU A 81 -9.66 -6.91 -15.26
N GLY A 82 -9.82 -8.22 -15.37
CA GLY A 82 -9.01 -9.05 -16.27
C GLY A 82 -7.70 -9.58 -15.67
N VAL A 83 -7.49 -9.44 -14.34
CA VAL A 83 -6.29 -9.99 -13.69
C VAL A 83 -6.35 -11.52 -13.69
N ASN A 84 -5.24 -12.16 -14.09
CA ASN A 84 -5.08 -13.61 -14.10
C ASN A 84 -4.08 -14.07 -13.04
N SER A 85 -4.40 -15.16 -12.36
CA SER A 85 -3.45 -15.91 -11.53
C SER A 85 -2.59 -16.86 -12.35
N GLU A 86 -3.13 -17.38 -13.48
CA GLU A 86 -2.45 -18.39 -14.31
C GLU A 86 -2.81 -18.21 -15.79
N PRO A 87 -1.86 -17.84 -16.69
CA PRO A 87 -0.56 -17.30 -16.35
C PRO A 87 -0.71 -15.95 -15.63
N PRO A 88 0.19 -15.60 -14.70
CA PRO A 88 -0.01 -14.40 -13.87
C PRO A 88 0.13 -13.10 -14.68
N THR A 89 -0.85 -12.22 -14.56
CA THR A 89 -0.79 -10.86 -15.12
C THR A 89 0.24 -10.00 -14.38
N LEU A 90 1.03 -9.20 -15.09
CA LEU A 90 1.81 -8.14 -14.45
C LEU A 90 0.86 -6.98 -14.09
N VAL A 91 0.66 -6.76 -12.80
CA VAL A 91 -0.08 -5.59 -12.32
C VAL A 91 0.90 -4.47 -12.00
N VAL A 92 0.67 -3.28 -12.54
CA VAL A 92 1.45 -2.08 -12.22
C VAL A 92 0.54 -1.07 -11.54
N ALA A 93 0.79 -0.81 -10.26
CA ALA A 93 0.04 0.16 -9.47
C ALA A 93 0.70 1.55 -9.54
N TYR A 94 -0.09 2.61 -9.61
CA TYR A 94 0.41 3.97 -9.46
C TYR A 94 -0.55 4.86 -8.70
N ASP A 95 -0.02 5.92 -8.11
CA ASP A 95 -0.76 7.06 -7.57
C ASP A 95 0.00 8.38 -7.85
N ASP A 96 -0.40 9.46 -7.20
CA ASP A 96 0.28 10.77 -7.24
C ASP A 96 0.57 11.30 -5.81
N SER A 97 0.58 10.41 -4.83
CA SER A 97 0.63 10.74 -3.40
C SER A 97 1.81 10.08 -2.69
N GLY A 98 2.94 9.83 -3.39
CA GLY A 98 4.14 9.23 -2.82
C GLY A 98 3.94 7.76 -2.41
N PHE A 99 3.33 6.98 -3.27
CA PHE A 99 3.03 5.55 -3.10
C PHE A 99 1.92 5.22 -2.08
N ALA A 100 1.27 6.22 -1.48
CA ALA A 100 0.36 6.01 -0.35
C ALA A 100 -0.72 4.95 -0.61
N PHE A 101 -1.27 4.91 -1.83
CA PHE A 101 -2.37 4.02 -2.22
C PHE A 101 -1.92 2.91 -3.17
N ALA A 102 -0.95 3.19 -4.04
CA ALA A 102 -0.35 2.19 -4.91
C ALA A 102 0.36 1.08 -4.13
N ALA A 103 1.07 1.44 -3.05
CA ALA A 103 1.69 0.46 -2.15
C ALA A 103 0.64 -0.40 -1.42
N ARG A 104 -0.57 0.13 -1.13
CA ARG A 104 -1.66 -0.65 -0.56
C ARG A 104 -2.12 -1.74 -1.53
N LEU A 105 -2.32 -1.43 -2.82
CA LEU A 105 -2.65 -2.43 -3.84
C LEU A 105 -1.53 -3.45 -4.01
N TRP A 106 -0.26 -3.00 -4.09
CA TRP A 106 0.91 -3.88 -4.17
C TRP A 106 0.95 -4.86 -3.01
N TRP A 107 0.75 -4.39 -1.77
CA TRP A 107 0.76 -5.24 -0.59
C TRP A 107 -0.42 -6.22 -0.58
N LEU A 108 -1.65 -5.77 -0.93
CA LEU A 108 -2.83 -6.63 -1.02
C LEU A 108 -2.64 -7.75 -2.03
N LEU A 109 -2.13 -7.46 -3.23
CA LEU A 109 -1.84 -8.48 -4.24
C LEU A 109 -0.90 -9.55 -3.69
N ARG A 110 0.20 -9.15 -3.05
CA ARG A 110 1.16 -10.08 -2.45
C ARG A 110 0.58 -10.84 -1.26
N TYR A 111 -0.21 -10.20 -0.43
CA TYR A 111 -0.95 -10.84 0.65
C TYR A 111 -1.91 -11.90 0.11
N PHE A 112 -2.58 -11.64 -0.99
CA PHE A 112 -3.50 -12.57 -1.65
C PHE A 112 -2.82 -13.51 -2.65
N GLY A 113 -1.50 -13.63 -2.63
CA GLY A 113 -0.76 -14.67 -3.35
C GLY A 113 -0.38 -14.31 -4.79
N HIS A 114 -0.48 -13.04 -5.21
CA HIS A 114 -0.08 -12.57 -6.53
C HIS A 114 1.20 -11.75 -6.47
N ASP A 115 2.34 -12.38 -6.81
CA ASP A 115 3.65 -11.75 -6.68
C ASP A 115 4.10 -10.98 -7.93
N ARG A 116 3.38 -11.12 -9.06
CA ARG A 116 3.70 -10.40 -10.30
C ARG A 116 3.08 -8.99 -10.27
N VAL A 117 3.54 -8.19 -9.34
CA VAL A 117 3.09 -6.81 -9.12
C VAL A 117 4.27 -5.87 -9.00
N LYS A 118 4.13 -4.64 -9.50
CA LYS A 118 5.10 -3.55 -9.43
C LYS A 118 4.40 -2.25 -9.04
N VAL A 119 5.16 -1.30 -8.50
CA VAL A 119 4.70 0.07 -8.29
C VAL A 119 5.48 1.01 -9.22
N LEU A 120 4.79 1.92 -9.90
CA LEU A 120 5.41 2.91 -10.77
C LEU A 120 6.21 3.91 -9.94
N ASP A 121 7.51 3.94 -10.14
CA ASP A 121 8.41 4.86 -9.41
C ASP A 121 8.16 6.31 -9.86
N GLY A 122 7.88 7.19 -8.89
CA GLY A 122 7.47 8.58 -9.14
C GLY A 122 6.00 8.75 -9.56
N GLY A 123 5.24 7.66 -9.72
CA GLY A 123 3.80 7.65 -9.97
C GLY A 123 3.38 8.41 -11.23
N PHE A 124 2.11 8.92 -11.22
CA PHE A 124 1.55 9.64 -12.36
C PHE A 124 2.28 10.95 -12.68
N HIS A 125 2.84 11.59 -11.67
CA HIS A 125 3.62 12.82 -11.86
C HIS A 125 4.83 12.56 -12.76
N ALA A 126 5.64 11.54 -12.46
CA ALA A 126 6.81 11.18 -13.26
C ALA A 126 6.45 10.75 -14.70
N TRP A 127 5.30 10.08 -14.90
CA TRP A 127 4.77 9.76 -16.22
C TRP A 127 4.53 11.03 -17.05
N ARG A 128 3.89 12.03 -16.45
CA ARG A 128 3.60 13.32 -17.11
C ARG A 128 4.87 14.14 -17.40
N GLU A 129 5.80 14.20 -16.44
CA GLU A 129 7.07 14.88 -16.62
C GLU A 129 7.93 14.28 -17.74
N ALA A 130 7.81 12.96 -17.97
CA ALA A 130 8.43 12.28 -19.10
C ALA A 130 7.77 12.62 -20.46
N GLY A 131 6.70 13.43 -20.48
CA GLY A 131 5.98 13.80 -21.70
C GLY A 131 5.25 12.64 -22.37
N LEU A 132 4.90 11.61 -21.62
CA LEU A 132 4.24 10.41 -22.12
C LEU A 132 2.73 10.66 -22.32
N PRO A 133 2.05 9.87 -23.18
CA PRO A 133 0.64 10.05 -23.48
C PRO A 133 -0.25 9.92 -22.26
N GLU A 134 -1.26 10.77 -22.19
CA GLU A 134 -2.36 10.68 -21.21
C GLU A 134 -3.68 10.40 -21.95
N SER A 135 -4.65 9.82 -21.25
CA SER A 135 -5.97 9.48 -21.79
C SER A 135 -7.07 9.86 -20.79
N ALA A 136 -8.23 10.23 -21.32
CA ALA A 136 -9.49 10.28 -20.57
C ALA A 136 -10.47 9.20 -21.05
N ALA A 137 -10.06 8.38 -22.04
CA ALA A 137 -10.89 7.32 -22.57
C ALA A 137 -10.92 6.12 -21.62
N PRO A 138 -12.09 5.51 -21.36
CA PRO A 138 -12.17 4.31 -20.53
C PRO A 138 -11.32 3.18 -21.12
N PRO A 139 -10.67 2.36 -20.28
CA PRO A 139 -9.87 1.24 -20.75
C PRO A 139 -10.75 0.19 -21.44
N LYS A 140 -10.16 -0.52 -22.40
CA LYS A 140 -10.82 -1.66 -23.04
C LYS A 140 -10.64 -2.91 -22.17
N LEU A 141 -11.72 -3.47 -21.69
CA LEU A 141 -11.71 -4.74 -20.99
C LEU A 141 -11.71 -5.89 -22.02
N ALA A 142 -10.68 -6.74 -21.97
CA ALA A 142 -10.61 -7.93 -22.83
C ALA A 142 -11.59 -9.03 -22.39
N GLY A 143 -12.03 -9.01 -21.14
CA GLY A 143 -12.91 -9.98 -20.52
C GLY A 143 -12.48 -10.24 -19.06
N PRO A 144 -13.26 -11.01 -18.29
CA PRO A 144 -12.89 -11.34 -16.92
C PRO A 144 -11.64 -12.23 -16.90
N GLY A 145 -10.76 -11.96 -15.92
CA GLY A 145 -9.61 -12.80 -15.62
C GLY A 145 -9.95 -13.99 -14.73
N ASN A 146 -8.92 -14.77 -14.40
CA ASN A 146 -9.02 -15.94 -13.53
C ASN A 146 -8.33 -15.74 -12.17
N PHE A 147 -8.25 -14.51 -11.68
CA PHE A 147 -7.61 -14.23 -10.40
C PHE A 147 -8.32 -14.98 -9.27
N VAL A 148 -7.52 -15.59 -8.38
CA VAL A 148 -7.99 -16.28 -7.17
C VAL A 148 -7.14 -15.81 -5.99
N ALA A 149 -7.77 -15.16 -5.04
CA ALA A 149 -7.12 -14.73 -3.81
C ALA A 149 -6.74 -15.93 -2.93
N ARG A 150 -5.47 -15.99 -2.52
CA ARG A 150 -4.90 -17.01 -1.63
C ARG A 150 -4.19 -16.30 -0.48
N PRO A 151 -4.89 -15.99 0.63
CA PRO A 151 -4.33 -15.24 1.74
C PRO A 151 -3.06 -15.87 2.32
N ARG A 152 -2.09 -15.04 2.66
CA ARG A 152 -0.83 -15.38 3.34
C ARG A 152 -0.87 -14.82 4.77
N PRO A 153 -1.42 -15.57 5.74
CA PRO A 153 -1.64 -15.08 7.10
C PRO A 153 -0.35 -14.66 7.82
N GLU A 154 0.79 -15.18 7.41
CA GLU A 154 2.11 -14.81 7.94
C GLU A 154 2.51 -13.36 7.66
N ARG A 155 1.83 -12.68 6.71
CA ARG A 155 2.11 -11.28 6.35
C ARG A 155 1.31 -10.25 7.17
N VAL A 156 0.40 -10.70 8.01
CA VAL A 156 -0.50 -9.82 8.77
C VAL A 156 -0.53 -10.21 10.23
N VAL A 157 -0.73 -9.24 11.10
CA VAL A 157 -0.95 -9.43 12.53
C VAL A 157 -2.19 -8.65 12.98
N ASP A 158 -2.85 -9.15 14.03
CA ASP A 158 -3.96 -8.48 14.70
C ASP A 158 -3.50 -7.71 15.96
N ALA A 159 -4.45 -7.00 16.61
CA ALA A 159 -4.17 -6.20 17.81
C ALA A 159 -3.60 -7.05 18.98
N ARG A 160 -4.07 -8.27 19.15
CA ARG A 160 -3.60 -9.17 20.24
C ARG A 160 -2.19 -9.68 19.98
N GLN A 161 -1.87 -9.97 18.72
CA GLN A 161 -0.52 -10.35 18.32
C GLN A 161 0.46 -9.17 18.49
N VAL A 162 0.04 -7.96 18.16
CA VAL A 162 0.85 -6.75 18.41
C VAL A 162 1.06 -6.53 19.90
N GLU A 163 0.01 -6.66 20.73
CA GLU A 163 0.11 -6.54 22.19
C GLU A 163 1.09 -7.55 22.78
N ALA A 164 1.07 -8.78 22.30
CA ALA A 164 1.99 -9.83 22.76
C ALA A 164 3.43 -9.61 22.28
N ALA A 165 3.64 -8.97 21.13
CA ALA A 165 4.93 -8.79 20.50
C ALA A 165 5.65 -7.49 20.94
N ARG A 166 4.90 -6.42 21.25
CA ARG A 166 5.49 -5.13 21.61
C ARG A 166 6.42 -5.21 22.80
N GLY A 167 7.60 -4.61 22.65
CA GLY A 167 8.63 -4.61 23.70
C GLY A 167 9.38 -5.95 23.88
N GLN A 168 9.08 -6.97 23.06
CA GLN A 168 9.85 -8.22 23.09
C GLN A 168 11.21 -8.02 22.40
N PRO A 169 12.28 -8.65 22.90
CA PRO A 169 13.57 -8.64 22.22
C PRO A 169 13.46 -9.22 20.80
N GLY A 170 14.12 -8.59 19.83
CA GLY A 170 14.12 -9.03 18.44
C GLY A 170 12.89 -8.58 17.64
N VAL A 171 12.01 -7.74 18.22
CA VAL A 171 10.83 -7.21 17.54
C VAL A 171 10.93 -5.70 17.38
N ALA A 172 10.83 -5.21 16.13
CA ALA A 172 10.63 -3.80 15.82
C ALA A 172 9.15 -3.54 15.51
N LEU A 173 8.48 -2.79 16.36
CA LEU A 173 7.14 -2.25 16.11
C LEU A 173 7.27 -0.84 15.53
N ILE A 174 6.75 -0.61 14.32
CA ILE A 174 6.98 0.61 13.53
C ILE A 174 5.67 1.36 13.30
N ASP A 175 5.61 2.60 13.78
CA ASP A 175 4.54 3.55 13.43
C ASP A 175 4.97 4.39 12.22
N SER A 176 4.19 4.30 11.15
CA SER A 176 4.45 5.01 9.89
C SER A 176 3.81 6.40 9.82
N ARG A 177 3.06 6.83 10.85
CA ARG A 177 2.44 8.17 10.86
C ARG A 177 3.48 9.27 10.99
N GLU A 178 3.09 10.48 10.62
CA GLU A 178 3.90 11.68 10.81
C GLU A 178 4.20 11.91 12.31
N ALA A 179 5.38 12.45 12.60
CA ALA A 179 5.88 12.61 13.96
C ALA A 179 4.91 13.34 14.91
N PRO A 180 4.19 14.42 14.53
CA PRO A 180 3.23 15.07 15.43
C PRO A 180 2.11 14.13 15.89
N ARG A 181 1.61 13.24 15.01
CA ARG A 181 0.59 12.25 15.37
C ARG A 181 1.16 11.16 16.28
N PHE A 182 2.36 10.68 15.98
CA PHE A 182 3.07 9.70 16.81
C PHE A 182 3.30 10.24 18.23
N LEU A 183 3.75 11.48 18.34
CA LEU A 183 4.03 12.14 19.63
C LEU A 183 2.75 12.55 20.40
N GLY A 184 1.57 12.37 19.80
CA GLY A 184 0.30 12.75 20.43
C GLY A 184 0.09 14.28 20.49
N LEU A 185 0.85 15.05 19.72
CA LEU A 185 0.70 16.52 19.62
C LEU A 185 -0.49 16.91 18.74
N GLU A 186 -0.83 16.07 17.79
CA GLU A 186 -1.94 16.25 16.85
C GLU A 186 -2.63 14.90 16.62
N GLU A 187 -3.97 14.88 16.62
CA GLU A 187 -4.74 13.73 16.15
C GLU A 187 -6.07 14.19 15.55
N PRO A 188 -6.06 14.52 14.23
CA PRO A 188 -7.25 15.05 13.57
C PRO A 188 -8.25 13.97 13.13
N ILE A 189 -7.92 12.68 13.29
CA ILE A 189 -8.67 11.58 12.66
C ILE A 189 -9.16 10.55 13.68
N ASP A 190 -8.28 10.09 14.57
CA ASP A 190 -8.57 9.02 15.52
C ASP A 190 -9.01 9.59 16.88
N PRO A 191 -9.80 8.84 17.67
CA PRO A 191 -10.37 9.36 18.92
C PRO A 191 -9.32 9.55 20.03
N VAL A 192 -8.15 8.91 19.93
CA VAL A 192 -7.07 8.97 20.94
C VAL A 192 -5.78 9.40 20.27
N ALA A 193 -5.10 10.37 20.87
CA ALA A 193 -3.76 10.81 20.45
C ALA A 193 -2.68 9.93 21.08
N GLY A 194 -1.52 9.78 20.40
CA GLY A 194 -0.40 8.99 20.86
C GLY A 194 -0.07 7.83 19.93
N HIS A 195 0.58 6.80 20.45
CA HIS A 195 1.06 5.64 19.68
C HIS A 195 1.05 4.36 20.53
N ILE A 196 1.20 3.21 19.93
CA ILE A 196 1.35 1.93 20.63
C ILE A 196 2.68 1.94 21.39
N GLN A 197 2.63 1.71 22.70
CA GLN A 197 3.81 1.77 23.55
C GLN A 197 4.92 0.84 23.05
N GLY A 198 6.15 1.35 22.95
CA GLY A 198 7.31 0.63 22.44
C GLY A 198 7.51 0.74 20.94
N ALA A 199 6.60 1.40 20.21
CA ALA A 199 6.77 1.64 18.78
C ALA A 199 7.86 2.67 18.49
N LEU A 200 8.56 2.46 17.37
CA LEU A 200 9.49 3.40 16.76
C LEU A 200 8.77 4.19 15.65
N ASN A 201 9.08 5.48 15.51
CA ASN A 201 8.48 6.29 14.47
C ASN A 201 9.33 6.34 13.21
N TYR A 202 8.77 5.86 12.11
CA TYR A 202 9.35 5.94 10.76
C TYR A 202 8.32 6.54 9.81
N PRO A 203 8.20 7.88 9.71
CA PRO A 203 7.22 8.52 8.85
C PRO A 203 7.29 7.99 7.41
N TRP A 204 6.16 7.55 6.87
CA TRP A 204 6.12 6.91 5.56
C TRP A 204 6.63 7.80 4.42
N ARG A 205 6.41 9.13 4.53
CA ARG A 205 6.87 10.10 3.52
C ARG A 205 8.38 10.13 3.36
N GLU A 206 9.12 9.77 4.41
CA GLU A 206 10.57 9.72 4.37
C GLU A 206 11.13 8.57 3.51
N ALA A 207 10.29 7.63 3.09
CA ALA A 207 10.68 6.59 2.14
C ALA A 207 10.94 7.15 0.73
N SER A 208 10.35 8.31 0.40
CA SER A 208 10.43 8.94 -0.91
C SER A 208 11.34 10.18 -0.91
N ARG A 209 11.75 10.61 -2.08
CA ARG A 209 12.39 11.90 -2.36
C ARG A 209 11.35 12.96 -2.68
N ALA A 210 11.79 14.21 -2.78
CA ALA A 210 10.92 15.34 -3.11
C ALA A 210 10.29 15.27 -4.50
N ASP A 211 10.93 14.56 -5.43
CA ASP A 211 10.43 14.28 -6.79
C ASP A 211 9.41 13.13 -6.85
N GLY A 212 9.05 12.56 -5.70
CA GLY A 212 8.10 11.46 -5.59
C GLY A 212 8.69 10.07 -5.86
N THR A 213 9.96 9.95 -6.25
CA THR A 213 10.62 8.65 -6.42
C THR A 213 10.99 8.00 -5.09
N LEU A 214 11.04 6.69 -5.03
CA LEU A 214 11.50 5.98 -3.84
C LEU A 214 13.01 6.23 -3.65
N ARG A 215 13.45 6.36 -2.41
CA ARG A 215 14.89 6.41 -2.09
C ARG A 215 15.55 5.10 -2.52
N SER A 216 16.81 5.19 -2.95
CA SER A 216 17.60 4.01 -3.35
C SER A 216 17.68 2.97 -2.22
N PRO A 217 17.94 1.70 -2.53
CA PRO A 217 18.11 0.67 -1.51
C PRO A 217 19.16 1.01 -0.44
N ASP A 218 20.23 1.72 -0.80
CA ASP A 218 21.27 2.13 0.16
C ASP A 218 20.78 3.24 1.09
N GLU A 219 20.04 4.22 0.57
CA GLU A 219 19.39 5.25 1.41
C GLU A 219 18.32 4.63 2.33
N GLN A 220 17.57 3.63 1.85
CA GLN A 220 16.60 2.90 2.68
C GLN A 220 17.31 2.10 3.78
N ARG A 221 18.41 1.41 3.47
CA ARG A 221 19.21 0.73 4.50
C ARG A 221 19.72 1.69 5.57
N GLY A 222 20.16 2.89 5.16
CA GLY A 222 20.56 3.95 6.08
C GLY A 222 19.41 4.44 6.94
N ARG A 223 18.22 4.65 6.34
CA ARG A 223 17.00 5.08 7.04
C ARG A 223 16.54 4.05 8.09
N TRP A 224 16.48 2.78 7.71
CA TRP A 224 16.02 1.71 8.58
C TRP A 224 17.02 1.35 9.69
N GLY A 225 18.33 1.46 9.44
CA GLY A 225 19.37 1.22 10.42
C GLY A 225 19.21 -0.10 11.17
N GLU A 226 19.19 -0.04 12.50
CA GLU A 226 19.05 -1.22 13.36
C GLU A 226 17.66 -1.87 13.26
N ALA A 227 16.61 -1.10 13.03
CA ALA A 227 15.25 -1.64 12.94
C ALA A 227 15.12 -2.71 11.83
N ALA A 228 15.86 -2.57 10.72
CA ALA A 228 15.88 -3.58 9.66
C ALA A 228 16.62 -4.87 10.03
N ARG A 229 17.35 -4.90 11.14
CA ARG A 229 18.11 -6.07 11.61
C ARG A 229 17.34 -6.92 12.60
N GLU A 230 16.23 -6.40 13.15
CA GLU A 230 15.41 -7.15 14.08
C GLU A 230 14.82 -8.40 13.41
N GLN A 231 14.60 -9.42 14.20
CA GLN A 231 14.12 -10.72 13.71
C GLN A 231 12.70 -10.59 13.14
N ASP A 232 11.85 -9.80 13.81
CA ASP A 232 10.46 -9.57 13.42
C ASP A 232 10.19 -8.07 13.30
N ILE A 233 9.58 -7.66 12.19
CA ILE A 233 9.21 -6.25 11.94
C ILE A 233 7.70 -6.18 11.73
N ILE A 234 7.03 -5.42 12.57
CA ILE A 234 5.59 -5.15 12.48
C ILE A 234 5.40 -3.68 12.16
N VAL A 235 4.70 -3.38 11.06
CA VAL A 235 4.49 -2.01 10.60
C VAL A 235 3.01 -1.66 10.68
N TYR A 236 2.70 -0.49 11.23
CA TYR A 236 1.35 0.06 11.26
C TYR A 236 1.36 1.56 10.91
N CYS A 237 0.18 2.13 10.71
CA CYS A 237 -0.02 3.58 10.56
C CYS A 237 -1.34 4.01 11.22
N GLY A 238 -2.11 4.90 10.61
CA GLY A 238 -3.46 5.24 11.08
C GLY A 238 -4.50 4.16 10.79
N SER A 239 -4.42 3.49 9.63
CA SER A 239 -5.45 2.56 9.14
C SER A 239 -4.93 1.49 8.16
N GLY A 240 -3.64 1.16 8.21
CA GLY A 240 -3.03 0.10 7.41
C GLY A 240 -2.81 0.43 5.92
N VAL A 241 -2.98 1.69 5.52
CA VAL A 241 -2.78 2.12 4.13
C VAL A 241 -1.35 2.57 3.91
N THR A 242 -0.93 3.68 4.51
CA THR A 242 0.42 4.24 4.32
C THR A 242 1.54 3.43 4.97
N ALA A 243 1.23 2.52 5.89
CA ALA A 243 2.16 1.49 6.38
C ALA A 243 2.72 0.63 5.23
N CYS A 244 1.94 0.43 4.18
CA CYS A 244 2.37 -0.34 3.00
C CYS A 244 3.53 0.34 2.24
N VAL A 245 3.70 1.66 2.35
CA VAL A 245 4.87 2.36 1.79
C VAL A 245 6.16 1.95 2.52
N ASN A 246 6.10 1.83 3.84
CA ASN A 246 7.22 1.34 4.62
C ASN A 246 7.51 -0.14 4.35
N LEU A 247 6.47 -0.97 4.15
CA LEU A 247 6.63 -2.37 3.73
C LEU A 247 7.26 -2.50 2.34
N LEU A 248 6.87 -1.63 1.38
CA LEU A 248 7.49 -1.56 0.06
C LEU A 248 8.98 -1.19 0.18
N SER A 249 9.30 -0.18 1.01
CA SER A 249 10.67 0.25 1.28
C SER A 249 11.52 -0.85 1.94
N LEU A 250 10.95 -1.64 2.84
CA LEU A 250 11.61 -2.80 3.46
C LEU A 250 11.84 -3.92 2.44
N ALA A 251 10.88 -4.20 1.57
CA ALA A 251 11.01 -5.19 0.52
C ALA A 251 12.15 -4.84 -0.46
N GLU A 252 12.33 -3.56 -0.81
CA GLU A 252 13.44 -3.10 -1.65
C GLU A 252 14.84 -3.34 -1.05
N ILE A 253 14.93 -3.52 0.26
CA ILE A 253 16.18 -3.86 0.94
C ILE A 253 16.27 -5.33 1.38
N GLY A 254 15.33 -6.17 0.93
CA GLY A 254 15.33 -7.61 1.19
C GLY A 254 14.60 -8.05 2.47
N ARG A 255 13.85 -7.15 3.13
CA ARG A 255 13.01 -7.44 4.30
C ARG A 255 11.54 -7.59 3.89
N ASP A 256 11.28 -8.54 3.01
CA ASP A 256 9.94 -8.89 2.51
C ASP A 256 9.12 -9.70 3.52
N ASP A 257 9.72 -10.09 4.62
CA ASP A 257 9.15 -10.81 5.75
C ASP A 257 8.42 -9.90 6.75
N ALA A 258 8.56 -8.57 6.62
CA ALA A 258 7.89 -7.61 7.49
C ALA A 258 6.36 -7.70 7.39
N LYS A 259 5.68 -7.60 8.53
CA LYS A 259 4.25 -7.83 8.69
C LYS A 259 3.48 -6.52 8.81
N LEU A 260 2.25 -6.51 8.31
CA LEU A 260 1.32 -5.40 8.48
C LEU A 260 0.39 -5.65 9.67
N TYR A 261 0.31 -4.71 10.60
CA TYR A 261 -0.86 -4.58 11.46
C TYR A 261 -1.92 -3.80 10.70
N ALA A 262 -2.83 -4.51 10.01
CA ALA A 262 -3.76 -3.90 9.05
C ALA A 262 -4.76 -2.96 9.72
N GLY A 263 -5.26 -3.28 10.93
CA GLY A 263 -6.17 -2.43 11.70
C GLY A 263 -5.53 -1.12 12.17
N SER A 264 -4.22 -1.16 12.45
CA SER A 264 -3.41 -0.01 12.81
C SER A 264 -3.92 0.78 14.03
N TRP A 265 -3.54 2.07 14.15
CA TRP A 265 -3.94 2.90 15.27
C TRP A 265 -5.46 3.02 15.43
N SER A 266 -6.19 3.15 14.33
CA SER A 266 -7.66 3.23 14.37
C SER A 266 -8.35 1.98 14.94
N ASP A 267 -7.75 0.80 14.74
CA ASP A 267 -8.20 -0.44 15.36
C ASP A 267 -7.75 -0.51 16.82
N TRP A 268 -6.49 -0.15 17.09
CA TRP A 268 -5.96 -0.12 18.46
C TRP A 268 -6.81 0.73 19.39
N CYS A 269 -7.26 1.91 18.91
CA CYS A 269 -8.17 2.79 19.66
C CYS A 269 -9.54 2.17 19.96
N SER A 270 -9.92 1.11 19.28
CA SER A 270 -11.20 0.41 19.53
C SER A 270 -11.16 -0.57 20.70
N TYR A 271 -9.98 -0.76 21.31
CA TYR A 271 -9.72 -1.62 22.46
C TYR A 271 -9.31 -0.79 23.68
N PRO A 272 -10.26 -0.36 24.54
CA PRO A 272 -9.93 0.48 25.70
C PRO A 272 -8.88 -0.15 26.63
N GLU A 273 -8.82 -1.47 26.70
CA GLU A 273 -7.87 -2.21 27.52
C GLU A 273 -6.43 -2.22 26.96
N LEU A 274 -6.20 -1.77 25.74
CA LEU A 274 -4.90 -1.68 25.09
C LEU A 274 -4.28 -0.27 25.12
N LEU A 275 -5.08 0.76 25.48
CA LEU A 275 -4.68 2.16 25.51
C LEU A 275 -3.83 2.58 26.72
#